data_beb0a8007afd34710206faf95d4fa196
#
_entry.id   beb0a8007afd34710206faf95d4fa196
#
_cell.length_a   1.000
_cell.length_b   1.000
_cell.length_c   1.000
_cell.angle_alpha   90.00
_cell.angle_beta   90.00
_cell.angle_gamma   90.00
#
_symmetry.space_group_name_H-M   'P 1'
#
loop_
_entity.id
_entity.type
_entity.pdbx_description
1 polymer ?
#
loop_
_entity_poly.entity_id
_entity_poly.type
_entity_poly.pdbx_seq_one_letter_code
_entity_poly.pdbx_strand_id
1 'polypeptide(L)' 'MENYLFEGNISVKAAVMGGMREVSEIIVDEAKKDRDTQWILHRAAERGIPIVTASRAHIDSLASGHTHGGLLARCGARR' A
#
# COMPACT_ATOMS: atom_id res chain seq x y z
N MET A 1 -9.49 -17.68 -3.29
CA MET A 1 -9.39 -16.27 -3.63
C MET A 1 -7.99 -15.77 -3.30
N GLU A 2 -7.30 -15.24 -4.28
CA GLU A 2 -5.92 -14.81 -4.07
C GLU A 2 -5.86 -13.33 -3.79
N ASN A 3 -5.02 -12.98 -2.79
CA ASN A 3 -4.73 -11.60 -2.49
C ASN A 3 -3.29 -11.33 -2.86
N TYR A 4 -3.04 -10.14 -3.38
CA TYR A 4 -1.71 -9.71 -3.76
C TYR A 4 -1.28 -8.58 -2.83
N LEU A 5 -0.03 -8.65 -2.38
CA LEU A 5 0.53 -7.62 -1.53
C LEU A 5 1.63 -6.91 -2.33
N PHE A 6 1.38 -5.66 -2.65
CA PHE A 6 2.34 -4.83 -3.38
C PHE A 6 3.19 -4.07 -2.36
N GLU A 7 4.48 -4.03 -2.58
CA GLU A 7 5.43 -3.46 -1.63
C GLU A 7 6.21 -2.32 -2.27
N GLY A 8 6.32 -1.22 -1.52
CA GLY A 8 7.11 -0.07 -1.95
C GLY A 8 6.30 0.96 -2.72
N ASN A 9 6.85 2.18 -2.81
CA ASN A 9 6.14 3.30 -3.41
C ASN A 9 5.78 3.07 -4.86
N ILE A 10 6.69 2.52 -5.64
CA ILE A 10 6.45 2.32 -7.06
C ILE A 10 5.31 1.34 -7.30
N SER A 11 5.35 0.20 -6.62
CA SER A 11 4.34 -0.83 -6.79
C SER A 11 2.97 -0.38 -6.26
N VAL A 12 2.96 0.26 -5.10
CA VAL A 12 1.72 0.75 -4.50
C VAL A 12 1.10 1.84 -5.36
N LYS A 13 1.93 2.76 -5.87
CA LYS A 13 1.46 3.81 -6.75
C LYS A 13 0.81 3.22 -8.00
N ALA A 14 1.46 2.23 -8.60
CA ALA A 14 0.93 1.58 -9.79
C ALA A 14 -0.41 0.91 -9.49
N ALA A 15 -0.55 0.27 -8.33
CA ALA A 15 -1.78 -0.39 -7.95
C ALA A 15 -2.91 0.62 -7.77
N VAL A 16 -2.63 1.75 -7.12
CA VAL A 16 -3.63 2.79 -6.87
C VAL A 16 -4.05 3.47 -8.17
N MET A 17 -3.08 3.75 -9.05
CA MET A 17 -3.35 4.48 -10.29
C MET A 17 -3.83 3.59 -11.43
N GLY A 18 -3.44 2.33 -11.42
CA GLY A 18 -3.70 1.44 -12.54
C GLY A 18 -5.16 1.06 -12.73
N GLY A 19 -5.89 0.89 -11.64
CA GLY A 19 -7.29 0.51 -11.71
C GLY A 19 -7.55 -0.91 -12.16
N MET A 20 -6.50 -1.69 -12.35
CA MET A 20 -6.62 -3.08 -12.82
C MET A 20 -6.98 -4.04 -11.69
N ARG A 21 -6.69 -3.67 -10.47
CA ARG A 21 -6.98 -4.49 -9.29
C ARG A 21 -7.69 -3.64 -8.26
N GLU A 22 -8.50 -4.31 -7.46
CA GLU A 22 -9.19 -3.63 -6.38
C GLU A 22 -8.27 -3.60 -5.17
N VAL A 23 -7.85 -2.41 -4.79
CA VAL A 23 -7.01 -2.24 -3.61
C VAL A 23 -7.90 -2.25 -2.38
N SER A 24 -7.73 -3.25 -1.52
CA SER A 24 -8.56 -3.40 -0.32
C SER A 24 -8.14 -2.43 0.78
N GLU A 25 -6.85 -2.21 0.92
CA GLU A 25 -6.33 -1.31 1.94
C GLU A 25 -4.88 -0.97 1.65
N ILE A 26 -4.43 0.12 2.23
CA ILE A 26 -3.02 0.51 2.20
C ILE A 26 -2.51 0.49 3.63
N ILE A 27 -1.35 -0.11 3.83
CA ILE A 27 -0.70 -0.17 5.14
C ILE A 27 0.57 0.64 5.05
N VAL A 28 0.71 1.62 5.93
CA VAL A 28 1.84 2.55 5.88
C VAL A 28 2.48 2.67 7.26
N ASP A 29 3.82 2.75 7.27
CA ASP A 29 4.59 2.98 8.48
C ASP A 29 4.21 4.35 9.04
N GLU A 30 3.86 4.39 10.31
CA GLU A 30 3.43 5.64 10.96
C GLU A 30 4.49 6.73 10.93
N ALA A 31 5.76 6.35 10.76
CA ALA A 31 6.86 7.32 10.68
C ALA A 31 7.17 7.76 9.24
N LYS A 32 6.50 7.17 8.25
CA LYS A 32 6.79 7.48 6.84
C LYS A 32 6.05 8.73 6.42
N LYS A 33 6.80 9.81 6.16
CA LYS A 33 6.24 11.13 5.88
C LYS A 33 6.73 11.74 4.57
N ASP A 34 7.33 10.96 3.69
CA ASP A 34 7.85 11.51 2.44
C ASP A 34 6.71 11.98 1.52
N ARG A 35 7.04 12.93 0.67
CA ARG A 35 6.06 13.57 -0.20
C ARG A 35 5.38 12.57 -1.13
N ASP A 36 6.13 11.64 -1.68
CA ASP A 36 5.61 10.66 -2.61
C ASP A 36 4.55 9.78 -1.92
N THR A 37 4.83 9.35 -0.70
CA THR A 37 3.88 8.56 0.08
C THR A 37 2.62 9.37 0.38
N GLN A 38 2.77 10.64 0.76
CA GLN A 38 1.62 11.51 1.05
C GLN A 38 0.73 11.63 -0.18
N TRP A 39 1.33 11.76 -1.36
CA TRP A 39 0.58 11.84 -2.61
C TRP A 39 -0.21 10.56 -2.86
N ILE A 40 0.43 9.41 -2.66
CA ILE A 40 -0.22 8.11 -2.84
C ILE A 40 -1.41 7.95 -1.88
N LEU A 41 -1.21 8.32 -0.61
CA LEU A 41 -2.27 8.21 0.38
C LEU A 41 -3.43 9.14 0.07
N HIS A 42 -3.14 10.33 -0.43
CA HIS A 42 -4.18 11.28 -0.81
C HIS A 42 -5.02 10.71 -1.96
N ARG A 43 -4.36 10.14 -2.96
CA ARG A 43 -5.08 9.53 -4.09
C ARG A 43 -5.91 8.34 -3.64
N ALA A 44 -5.37 7.53 -2.74
CA ALA A 44 -6.09 6.38 -2.21
C ALA A 44 -7.35 6.83 -1.47
N ALA A 45 -7.23 7.88 -0.67
CA ALA A 45 -8.37 8.43 0.07
C ALA A 45 -9.46 8.91 -0.88
N GLU A 46 -9.07 9.54 -1.98
CA GLU A 46 -10.03 10.01 -2.98
C GLU A 46 -10.80 8.86 -3.61
N ARG A 47 -10.20 7.68 -3.65
CA ARG A 47 -10.83 6.49 -4.21
C ARG A 47 -11.57 5.67 -3.17
N GLY A 48 -11.60 6.13 -1.92
CA GLY A 48 -12.27 5.44 -0.84
C GLY A 48 -11.52 4.23 -0.33
N ILE A 49 -10.22 4.14 -0.59
CA ILE A 49 -9.41 3.03 -0.13
C ILE A 49 -9.01 3.25 1.33
N PRO A 50 -9.28 2.27 2.22
CA PRO A 50 -8.88 2.41 3.62
C PRO A 50 -7.36 2.49 3.78
N ILE A 51 -6.92 3.35 4.67
CA ILE A 51 -5.50 3.52 4.97
C ILE A 51 -5.28 3.14 6.43
N VAL A 52 -4.36 2.21 6.64
CA VAL A 52 -4.03 1.71 7.97
C VAL A 52 -2.60 2.07 8.28
N THR A 53 -2.37 2.73 9.41
CA THR A 53 -1.01 3.00 9.86
C THR A 53 -0.57 1.87 10.79
N ALA A 54 0.69 1.51 10.70
CA ALA A 54 1.23 0.42 11.49
C ALA A 54 2.69 0.68 11.83
N SER A 55 3.22 -0.08 12.77
CA SER A 55 4.64 0.03 13.12
C SER A 55 5.48 -0.65 12.06
N ARG A 56 6.75 -0.27 11.98
CA ARG A 56 7.68 -0.88 11.05
C ARG A 56 7.77 -2.40 11.27
N ALA A 57 7.77 -2.81 12.53
CA ALA A 57 7.85 -4.24 12.86
C ALA A 57 6.64 -5.00 12.30
N HIS A 58 5.46 -4.41 12.39
CA HIS A 58 4.25 -5.04 11.87
C HIS A 58 4.32 -5.15 10.34
N ILE A 59 4.76 -4.08 9.69
CA ILE A 59 4.89 -4.07 8.23
C ILE A 59 5.92 -5.10 7.77
N ASP A 60 7.04 -5.21 8.48
CA ASP A 60 8.05 -6.21 8.18
C ASP A 60 7.50 -7.63 8.30
N SER A 61 6.58 -7.85 9.24
CA SER A 61 6.00 -9.18 9.42
C SER A 61 5.03 -9.55 8.29
N LEU A 62 4.45 -8.56 7.62
CA LEU A 62 3.53 -8.80 6.52
C LEU A 62 4.24 -8.89 5.18
N ALA A 63 5.32 -8.12 5.02
CA ALA A 63 6.06 -8.08 3.76
C ALA A 63 6.94 -9.31 3.59
N SER A 64 7.16 -9.69 2.34
CA SER A 64 8.00 -10.84 2.05
C SER A 64 9.49 -10.52 2.01
N GLY A 65 9.85 -9.23 2.12
CA GLY A 65 11.25 -8.80 2.09
C GLY A 65 11.42 -7.47 2.79
N HIS A 66 12.60 -6.90 2.66
CA HIS A 66 12.92 -5.64 3.31
C HIS A 66 12.89 -4.44 2.36
N THR A 67 12.31 -4.61 1.18
CA THR A 67 12.29 -3.57 0.16
C THR A 67 10.97 -2.82 0.10
N HIS A 68 10.11 -3.00 1.10
CA HIS A 68 8.79 -2.37 1.09
C HIS A 68 8.80 -0.87 1.35
N GLY A 69 9.90 -0.35 1.90
CA GLY A 69 10.01 1.08 2.18
C GLY A 69 8.98 1.63 3.15
N GLY A 70 8.31 0.76 3.90
CA GLY A 70 7.29 1.17 4.85
C GLY A 70 5.91 1.40 4.24
N LEU A 71 5.67 0.90 3.04
CA LEU A 71 4.39 1.09 2.36
C LEU A 71 3.97 -0.19 1.65
N LEU A 72 2.77 -0.65 1.96
CA LEU A 72 2.19 -1.85 1.37
C LEU A 72 0.78 -1.57 0.88
N ALA A 73 0.37 -2.29 -0.16
CA ALA A 73 -1.02 -2.24 -0.62
C ALA A 73 -1.53 -3.67 -0.74
N ARG A 74 -2.63 -3.95 -0.09
CA ARG A 74 -3.28 -5.25 -0.19
C ARG A 74 -4.33 -5.16 -1.29
N CYS A 75 -4.18 -5.99 -2.30
CA CYS A 75 -5.08 -5.97 -3.45
C CYS A 75 -5.82 -7.28 -3.56
N GLY A 76 -7.07 -7.21 -3.96
CA GLY A 76 -7.85 -8.40 -4.23
C GLY A 76 -7.52 -8.99 -5.58
N ALA A 77 -8.23 -10.06 -5.92
CA ALA A 77 -8.05 -10.69 -7.21
C ALA A 77 -8.45 -9.73 -8.32
N ARG A 78 -7.81 -9.88 -9.46
CA ARG A 78 -8.13 -9.06 -10.63
C ARG A 78 -9.56 -9.36 -11.10
N ARG A 79 -10.25 -8.33 -11.46
CA ARG A 79 -11.59 -8.45 -12.00
C ARG A 79 -11.60 -8.66 -13.50
#